data_12f476fd657d0974d9182d12b76ed07e
#
_entry.id   12f476fd657d0974d9182d12b76ed07e
#
_cell.length_a   1.000
_cell.length_b   1.000
_cell.length_c   1.000
_cell.angle_alpha   90.00
_cell.angle_beta   90.00
_cell.angle_gamma   90.00
#
_symmetry.space_group_name_H-M   'P 1'
#
loop_
_entity.id
_entity.type
_entity.pdbx_description
1 polymer ?
#
loop_
_entity_poly.entity_id
_entity_poly.type
_entity_poly.pdbx_seq_one_letter_code
_entity_poly.pdbx_strand_id
1 'polypeptide(L)'
;MGLPPTPSNVGPVPGTPAGTPPEEPDGDIAALAKGGRTNFFGFLLRLAARLPFLFIAGRLYGAAELGRFASALVVVELVALLCSLGEKRGLAQRLAEGEGKKHPTNVVFDGILLATLFSCLAALFFWLVPAPLFPSGEYNWLDLLIVLAIPGYALTEIVLAAQAYKYDIATTVRARAVVEPWTISIMAGVFYFVPVLQSSGLNLAYLISIYAGLATGLWSFLKSYGLPKGWRPRPRAMSRMTVRALPLATADAIEWGTRRIDIFLLGLFAAPAAVGVYYVAQQVASLPQKLKTSFEPILGPVITKNLKTKNYVKIAQQVCQVGFWITAMQAGIALALGVPGEAVMGLVGPNFVGGTGALAFLLAAEVVAATAVVSEAALIYVARVRNLWISIATIAFQAVLTVGLILLVDEFNYPEPYKAAAAAIALMIALGLASLVKAILLGRILGHPVNNWRWAVVWAAAPAVVVGYGVTRLPEWAELVFGIPAILLAYGWVIWRKGFGPEDRVLFRRNVAPDAE
;
A
#
# COMPACT_ATOMS: atom_id res chain seq x y z
N MET A 1 58.15 -5.44 49.03
CA MET A 1 56.72 -5.21 48.82
C MET A 1 56.57 -3.80 48.28
N GLY A 2 56.54 -3.66 46.97
CA GLY A 2 56.48 -2.38 46.27
C GLY A 2 55.05 -2.18 45.71
N LEU A 3 54.46 -1.00 45.95
CA LEU A 3 53.24 -0.53 45.37
C LEU A 3 53.44 -0.23 43.89
N PRO A 4 52.44 -0.50 43.00
CA PRO A 4 52.54 -0.17 41.58
C PRO A 4 52.41 1.34 41.36
N PRO A 5 53.01 1.89 40.27
CA PRO A 5 53.02 3.32 39.98
C PRO A 5 51.62 3.81 39.48
N THR A 6 51.28 5.00 39.93
CA THR A 6 50.09 5.79 39.46
C THR A 6 50.24 6.11 37.99
N PRO A 7 49.15 6.01 37.15
CA PRO A 7 49.22 6.42 35.79
C PRO A 7 49.22 7.95 35.67
N SER A 8 50.21 8.40 34.91
CA SER A 8 50.47 9.78 34.50
C SER A 8 49.33 10.38 33.68
N ASN A 9 49.04 11.65 33.97
CA ASN A 9 48.23 12.60 33.18
C ASN A 9 48.34 12.38 31.68
N VAL A 10 47.30 11.89 31.05
CA VAL A 10 47.08 12.00 29.63
C VAL A 10 46.22 13.26 29.42
N GLY A 11 46.78 14.26 28.78
CA GLY A 11 46.11 15.49 28.42
C GLY A 11 44.92 15.25 27.48
N PRO A 12 43.99 16.20 27.35
CA PRO A 12 42.78 16.03 26.55
C PRO A 12 43.11 15.83 25.08
N VAL A 13 42.57 14.73 24.50
CA VAL A 13 42.63 14.44 23.08
C VAL A 13 41.80 15.51 22.35
N PRO A 14 42.35 16.27 21.39
CA PRO A 14 41.60 17.23 20.60
C PRO A 14 40.76 16.46 19.57
N GLY A 15 39.41 16.63 19.61
CA GLY A 15 38.56 16.18 18.53
C GLY A 15 37.33 15.32 18.88
N THR A 16 36.83 15.37 20.13
CA THR A 16 35.47 14.90 20.36
C THR A 16 34.50 16.01 19.90
N PRO A 17 33.65 15.80 18.89
CA PRO A 17 32.63 16.80 18.56
C PRO A 17 31.75 16.96 19.77
N ALA A 18 31.56 18.23 20.19
CA ALA A 18 30.64 18.63 21.24
C ALA A 18 29.29 17.93 21.01
N GLY A 19 28.75 17.35 22.07
CA GLY A 19 27.46 16.65 22.02
C GLY A 19 26.43 17.52 21.32
N THR A 20 25.75 16.94 20.33
CA THR A 20 24.58 17.53 19.70
C THR A 20 23.64 18.04 20.78
N PRO A 21 23.22 19.32 20.72
CA PRO A 21 22.22 19.82 21.66
C PRO A 21 20.96 18.96 21.63
N PRO A 22 20.21 18.82 22.71
CA PRO A 22 18.95 18.08 22.70
C PRO A 22 18.04 18.72 21.64
N GLU A 23 17.75 17.99 20.57
CA GLU A 23 16.82 18.42 19.52
C GLU A 23 15.45 18.70 20.15
N GLU A 24 14.97 19.92 19.94
CA GLU A 24 13.69 20.40 20.44
C GLU A 24 12.49 19.59 19.87
N PRO A 25 11.36 19.51 20.61
CA PRO A 25 10.14 18.80 20.20
C PRO A 25 9.63 19.17 18.80
N ASP A 26 9.84 20.41 18.38
CA ASP A 26 9.40 20.94 17.08
C ASP A 26 10.19 20.36 15.89
N GLY A 27 11.42 19.92 16.08
CA GLY A 27 12.24 19.29 15.03
C GLY A 27 11.68 17.96 14.52
N ASP A 28 11.15 17.12 15.41
CA ASP A 28 10.56 15.81 15.05
C ASP A 28 9.28 15.99 14.23
N ILE A 29 8.44 16.97 14.59
CA ILE A 29 7.18 17.27 13.89
C ILE A 29 7.46 17.89 12.52
N ALA A 30 8.44 18.80 12.42
CA ALA A 30 8.87 19.38 11.16
C ALA A 30 9.43 18.32 10.20
N ALA A 31 10.21 17.36 10.70
CA ALA A 31 10.73 16.23 9.91
C ALA A 31 9.59 15.34 9.39
N LEU A 32 8.60 15.01 10.24
CA LEU A 32 7.40 14.27 9.86
C LEU A 32 6.61 14.98 8.75
N ALA A 33 6.40 16.29 8.90
CA ALA A 33 5.68 17.10 7.92
C ALA A 33 6.40 17.17 6.56
N LYS A 34 7.73 17.40 6.57
CA LYS A 34 8.56 17.50 5.37
C LYS A 34 8.59 16.17 4.60
N GLY A 35 8.84 15.07 5.29
CA GLY A 35 8.93 13.74 4.68
C GLY A 35 7.58 13.26 4.14
N GLY A 36 6.49 13.45 4.88
CA GLY A 36 5.15 13.10 4.44
C GLY A 36 4.76 13.83 3.15
N ARG A 37 5.05 15.13 3.08
CA ARG A 37 4.78 15.95 1.90
C ARG A 37 5.58 15.51 0.67
N THR A 38 6.87 15.23 0.81
CA THR A 38 7.72 14.77 -0.30
C THR A 38 7.25 13.42 -0.85
N ASN A 39 6.93 12.49 0.03
CA ASN A 39 6.41 11.17 -0.35
C ASN A 39 5.05 11.25 -1.04
N PHE A 40 4.18 12.17 -0.60
CA PHE A 40 2.87 12.37 -1.21
C PHE A 40 2.96 12.85 -2.67
N PHE A 41 3.81 13.82 -2.97
CA PHE A 41 4.02 14.27 -4.35
C PHE A 41 4.63 13.17 -5.23
N GLY A 42 5.58 12.39 -4.72
CA GLY A 42 6.10 11.22 -5.42
C GLY A 42 5.04 10.16 -5.70
N PHE A 43 4.06 10.00 -4.82
CA PHE A 43 2.91 9.14 -5.06
C PHE A 43 1.99 9.67 -6.15
N LEU A 44 1.65 10.97 -6.16
CA LEU A 44 0.81 11.57 -7.19
C LEU A 44 1.38 11.34 -8.60
N LEU A 45 2.70 11.46 -8.75
CA LEU A 45 3.37 11.17 -10.02
C LEU A 45 3.20 9.70 -10.45
N ARG A 46 3.32 8.77 -9.51
CA ARG A 46 3.10 7.33 -9.78
C ARG A 46 1.65 7.01 -10.12
N LEU A 47 0.71 7.70 -9.48
CA LEU A 47 -0.71 7.55 -9.77
C LEU A 47 -1.03 8.04 -11.19
N ALA A 48 -0.54 9.21 -11.58
CA ALA A 48 -0.74 9.74 -12.92
C ALA A 48 -0.27 8.77 -14.01
N ALA A 49 0.80 8.01 -13.77
CA ALA A 49 1.28 6.98 -14.70
C ALA A 49 0.35 5.76 -14.83
N ARG A 50 -0.53 5.51 -13.83
CA ARG A 50 -1.48 4.38 -13.83
C ARG A 50 -2.86 4.72 -14.39
N LEU A 51 -3.22 6.00 -14.41
CA LEU A 51 -4.52 6.44 -14.91
C LEU A 51 -4.79 6.02 -16.37
N PRO A 52 -3.84 6.13 -17.33
CA PRO A 52 -4.09 5.72 -18.71
C PRO A 52 -4.56 4.28 -18.82
N PHE A 53 -3.95 3.35 -18.05
CA PHE A 53 -4.39 1.96 -18.04
C PHE A 53 -5.85 1.82 -17.61
N LEU A 54 -6.26 2.52 -16.56
CA LEU A 54 -7.62 2.42 -16.03
C LEU A 54 -8.66 2.92 -17.04
N PHE A 55 -8.36 4.01 -17.76
CA PHE A 55 -9.22 4.53 -18.82
C PHE A 55 -9.30 3.58 -20.02
N ILE A 56 -8.16 3.04 -20.45
CA ILE A 56 -8.11 2.09 -21.58
C ILE A 56 -8.89 0.83 -21.21
N ALA A 57 -8.61 0.24 -20.03
CA ALA A 57 -9.27 -0.97 -19.57
C ALA A 57 -10.78 -0.77 -19.40
N GLY A 58 -11.22 0.34 -18.80
CA GLY A 58 -12.64 0.59 -18.57
C GLY A 58 -13.41 0.92 -19.84
N ARG A 59 -12.89 1.81 -20.69
CA ARG A 59 -13.63 2.28 -21.88
C ARG A 59 -13.56 1.34 -23.06
N LEU A 60 -12.46 0.64 -23.26
CA LEU A 60 -12.30 -0.26 -24.40
C LEU A 60 -12.74 -1.69 -24.05
N TYR A 61 -12.34 -2.22 -22.91
CA TYR A 61 -12.63 -3.61 -22.55
C TYR A 61 -13.92 -3.77 -21.74
N GLY A 62 -14.29 -2.75 -20.94
CA GLY A 62 -15.49 -2.77 -20.11
C GLY A 62 -15.34 -3.49 -18.77
N ALA A 63 -16.44 -3.50 -18.00
CA ALA A 63 -16.42 -3.94 -16.60
C ALA A 63 -16.18 -5.45 -16.45
N ALA A 64 -16.76 -6.29 -17.32
CA ALA A 64 -16.63 -7.75 -17.23
C ALA A 64 -15.19 -8.23 -17.48
N GLU A 65 -14.55 -7.73 -18.54
CA GLU A 65 -13.16 -8.08 -18.87
C GLU A 65 -12.21 -7.60 -17.78
N LEU A 66 -12.42 -6.36 -17.30
CA LEU A 66 -11.61 -5.81 -16.22
C LEU A 66 -11.81 -6.59 -14.92
N GLY A 67 -13.02 -7.12 -14.66
CA GLY A 67 -13.31 -7.95 -13.50
C GLY A 67 -12.62 -9.30 -13.56
N ARG A 68 -12.64 -9.98 -14.71
CA ARG A 68 -11.90 -11.22 -14.94
C ARG A 68 -10.40 -11.02 -14.72
N PHE A 69 -9.86 -9.96 -15.29
CA PHE A 69 -8.46 -9.55 -15.07
C PHE A 69 -8.18 -9.29 -13.59
N ALA A 70 -9.03 -8.53 -12.89
CA ALA A 70 -8.83 -8.19 -11.48
C ALA A 70 -8.84 -9.43 -10.57
N SER A 71 -9.74 -10.40 -10.82
CA SER A 71 -9.80 -11.68 -10.09
C SER A 71 -8.50 -12.46 -10.25
N ALA A 72 -8.02 -12.62 -11.49
CA ALA A 72 -6.78 -13.32 -11.78
C ALA A 72 -5.56 -12.60 -11.18
N LEU A 73 -5.50 -11.26 -11.32
CA LEU A 73 -4.42 -10.42 -10.82
C LEU A 73 -4.21 -10.59 -9.31
N VAL A 74 -5.29 -10.57 -8.54
CA VAL A 74 -5.24 -10.67 -7.08
C VAL A 74 -4.62 -11.98 -6.62
N VAL A 75 -4.95 -13.10 -7.27
CA VAL A 75 -4.36 -14.42 -6.99
C VAL A 75 -2.90 -14.47 -7.43
N VAL A 76 -2.59 -13.99 -8.63
CA VAL A 76 -1.21 -13.95 -9.16
C VAL A 76 -0.29 -13.13 -8.25
N GLU A 77 -0.72 -11.95 -7.81
CA GLU A 77 0.05 -11.10 -6.89
C GLU A 77 0.30 -11.79 -5.55
N LEU A 78 -0.72 -12.42 -4.95
CA LEU A 78 -0.57 -13.15 -3.68
C LEU A 78 0.43 -14.27 -3.80
N VAL A 79 0.25 -15.12 -4.81
CA VAL A 79 1.08 -16.31 -5.01
C VAL A 79 2.52 -15.90 -5.31
N ALA A 80 2.73 -14.89 -6.16
CA ALA A 80 4.06 -14.38 -6.46
C ALA A 80 4.75 -13.80 -5.22
N LEU A 81 3.99 -13.10 -4.37
CA LEU A 81 4.50 -12.55 -3.11
C LEU A 81 4.92 -13.68 -2.15
N LEU A 82 4.14 -14.74 -2.02
CA LEU A 82 4.49 -15.92 -1.23
C LEU A 82 5.73 -16.63 -1.80
N CYS A 83 5.82 -16.78 -3.14
CA CYS A 83 6.97 -17.38 -3.81
C CYS A 83 8.24 -16.56 -3.71
N SER A 84 8.14 -15.24 -3.50
CA SER A 84 9.30 -14.39 -3.21
C SER A 84 9.89 -14.62 -1.81
N LEU A 85 9.23 -15.43 -0.97
CA LEU A 85 9.67 -15.85 0.36
C LEU A 85 10.02 -14.67 1.29
N GLY A 86 9.30 -13.56 1.18
CA GLY A 86 9.57 -12.37 2.00
C GLY A 86 10.96 -11.76 1.79
N GLU A 87 11.61 -12.06 0.67
CA GLU A 87 12.97 -11.57 0.35
C GLU A 87 13.04 -10.05 0.28
N LYS A 88 11.93 -9.38 0.00
CA LYS A 88 11.85 -7.91 0.08
C LYS A 88 12.37 -7.35 1.42
N ARG A 89 12.16 -8.11 2.51
CA ARG A 89 12.63 -7.73 3.87
C ARG A 89 13.81 -8.58 4.31
N GLY A 90 13.83 -9.87 3.99
CA GLY A 90 14.81 -10.85 4.45
C GLY A 90 16.17 -10.75 3.75
N LEU A 91 16.20 -10.34 2.47
CA LEU A 91 17.43 -10.25 1.71
C LEU A 91 18.41 -9.22 2.30
N ALA A 92 17.93 -8.03 2.64
CA ALA A 92 18.74 -7.00 3.26
C ALA A 92 19.38 -7.46 4.58
N GLN A 93 18.60 -8.17 5.41
CA GLN A 93 19.08 -8.74 6.66
C GLN A 93 20.18 -9.77 6.41
N ARG A 94 20.00 -10.72 5.48
CA ARG A 94 21.00 -11.74 5.14
C ARG A 94 22.29 -11.15 4.57
N LEU A 95 22.15 -10.14 3.72
CA LEU A 95 23.32 -9.43 3.19
C LEU A 95 24.11 -8.69 4.29
N ALA A 96 23.42 -8.19 5.32
CA ALA A 96 24.03 -7.50 6.47
C ALA A 96 24.67 -8.48 7.49
N GLU A 97 24.07 -9.65 7.73
CA GLU A 97 24.49 -10.65 8.74
C GLU A 97 25.79 -11.42 8.40
N GLY A 98 26.44 -11.11 7.27
CA GLY A 98 27.75 -11.65 6.94
C GLY A 98 27.74 -12.85 6.00
N GLU A 99 26.59 -13.45 5.67
CA GLU A 99 26.50 -14.45 4.60
C GLU A 99 26.95 -13.85 3.25
N GLY A 100 26.74 -12.53 3.09
CA GLY A 100 27.09 -11.77 1.88
C GLY A 100 28.44 -11.06 1.87
N LYS A 101 29.22 -11.07 2.96
CA LYS A 101 30.46 -10.29 3.04
C LYS A 101 31.51 -10.66 1.98
N LYS A 102 31.60 -11.95 1.64
CA LYS A 102 32.57 -12.44 0.62
C LYS A 102 31.97 -12.43 -0.79
N HIS A 103 30.70 -12.82 -0.95
CA HIS A 103 30.04 -12.94 -2.25
C HIS A 103 28.54 -12.56 -2.18
N PRO A 104 28.21 -11.28 -2.12
CA PRO A 104 26.81 -10.83 -2.02
C PRO A 104 25.95 -11.31 -3.18
N THR A 105 26.52 -11.39 -4.38
CA THR A 105 25.86 -11.89 -5.58
C THR A 105 25.34 -13.32 -5.39
N ASN A 106 26.11 -14.21 -4.77
CA ASN A 106 25.74 -15.60 -4.56
C ASN A 106 24.52 -15.74 -3.64
N VAL A 107 24.40 -14.88 -2.61
CA VAL A 107 23.24 -14.84 -1.70
C VAL A 107 21.96 -14.45 -2.43
N VAL A 108 22.07 -13.46 -3.34
CA VAL A 108 20.92 -13.06 -4.16
C VAL A 108 20.52 -14.16 -5.12
N PHE A 109 21.49 -14.86 -5.74
CA PHE A 109 21.21 -15.97 -6.65
C PHE A 109 20.60 -17.20 -5.95
N ASP A 110 20.92 -17.46 -4.66
CA ASP A 110 20.20 -18.46 -3.87
C ASP A 110 18.71 -18.09 -3.73
N GLY A 111 18.39 -16.82 -3.48
CA GLY A 111 17.02 -16.30 -3.47
C GLY A 111 16.32 -16.38 -4.82
N ILE A 112 16.99 -15.98 -5.89
CA ILE A 112 16.48 -16.07 -7.27
C ILE A 112 16.14 -17.52 -7.62
N LEU A 113 17.02 -18.48 -7.32
CA LEU A 113 16.77 -19.89 -7.62
C LEU A 113 15.55 -20.45 -6.87
N LEU A 114 15.45 -20.16 -5.55
CA LEU A 114 14.30 -20.60 -4.75
C LEU A 114 12.99 -20.00 -5.26
N ALA A 115 12.97 -18.68 -5.48
CA ALA A 115 11.78 -18.01 -5.98
C ALA A 115 11.38 -18.51 -7.37
N THR A 116 12.36 -18.76 -8.26
CA THR A 116 12.10 -19.36 -9.58
C THR A 116 11.46 -20.75 -9.42
N LEU A 117 12.04 -21.61 -8.56
CA LEU A 117 11.51 -22.95 -8.34
C LEU A 117 10.07 -22.92 -7.82
N PHE A 118 9.81 -22.17 -6.73
CA PHE A 118 8.47 -22.10 -6.14
C PHE A 118 7.46 -21.42 -7.07
N SER A 119 7.84 -20.34 -7.75
CA SER A 119 6.95 -19.62 -8.64
C SER A 119 6.64 -20.41 -9.93
N CYS A 120 7.59 -21.18 -10.47
CA CYS A 120 7.33 -22.07 -11.61
C CYS A 120 6.41 -23.23 -11.21
N LEU A 121 6.61 -23.83 -10.02
CA LEU A 121 5.71 -24.85 -9.49
C LEU A 121 4.30 -24.30 -9.25
N ALA A 122 4.20 -23.11 -8.70
CA ALA A 122 2.91 -22.44 -8.50
C ALA A 122 2.24 -22.08 -9.85
N ALA A 123 3.00 -21.58 -10.82
CA ALA A 123 2.48 -21.31 -12.15
C ALA A 123 1.96 -22.60 -12.83
N LEU A 124 2.68 -23.70 -12.72
CA LEU A 124 2.24 -25.01 -13.21
C LEU A 124 0.96 -25.47 -12.50
N PHE A 125 0.88 -25.33 -11.18
CA PHE A 125 -0.31 -25.68 -10.42
C PHE A 125 -1.54 -24.90 -10.91
N PHE A 126 -1.43 -23.58 -11.04
CA PHE A 126 -2.55 -22.75 -11.49
C PHE A 126 -2.85 -22.88 -12.99
N TRP A 127 -1.89 -23.33 -13.78
CA TRP A 127 -2.15 -23.75 -15.16
C TRP A 127 -3.05 -25.00 -15.21
N LEU A 128 -2.83 -25.94 -14.30
CA LEU A 128 -3.63 -27.17 -14.20
C LEU A 128 -4.97 -26.95 -13.47
N VAL A 129 -5.02 -25.99 -12.54
CA VAL A 129 -6.19 -25.69 -11.70
C VAL A 129 -6.50 -24.18 -11.79
N PRO A 130 -7.13 -23.72 -12.89
CA PRO A 130 -7.37 -22.30 -13.12
C PRO A 130 -8.54 -21.72 -12.31
N ALA A 131 -9.36 -22.54 -11.68
CA ALA A 131 -10.56 -22.11 -10.95
C ALA A 131 -10.34 -20.98 -9.92
N PRO A 132 -9.25 -20.91 -9.15
CA PRO A 132 -9.02 -19.78 -8.25
C PRO A 132 -8.72 -18.45 -8.95
N LEU A 133 -8.17 -18.49 -10.18
CA LEU A 133 -7.89 -17.29 -10.97
C LEU A 133 -9.15 -16.79 -11.69
N PHE A 134 -9.96 -17.72 -12.18
CA PHE A 134 -11.18 -17.45 -12.95
C PHE A 134 -12.39 -18.15 -12.33
N PRO A 135 -12.89 -17.66 -11.16
CA PRO A 135 -13.98 -18.33 -10.46
C PRO A 135 -15.28 -18.38 -11.26
N SER A 136 -15.50 -17.44 -12.20
CA SER A 136 -16.64 -17.45 -13.10
C SER A 136 -16.63 -18.60 -14.13
N GLY A 137 -15.50 -19.29 -14.29
CA GLY A 137 -15.30 -20.30 -15.34
C GLY A 137 -15.12 -19.73 -16.75
N GLU A 138 -15.23 -18.42 -16.90
CA GLU A 138 -15.09 -17.73 -18.20
C GLU A 138 -13.61 -17.36 -18.44
N TYR A 139 -12.90 -18.15 -19.19
CA TYR A 139 -11.52 -17.88 -19.61
C TYR A 139 -11.18 -18.63 -20.90
N ASN A 140 -10.20 -18.15 -21.62
CA ASN A 140 -9.62 -18.83 -22.76
C ASN A 140 -8.15 -19.23 -22.48
N TRP A 141 -7.54 -19.97 -23.42
CA TRP A 141 -6.16 -20.43 -23.25
C TRP A 141 -5.12 -19.28 -23.16
N LEU A 142 -5.40 -18.13 -23.79
CA LEU A 142 -4.55 -16.94 -23.72
C LEU A 142 -4.64 -16.28 -22.33
N ASP A 143 -5.79 -16.33 -21.67
CA ASP A 143 -5.94 -15.83 -20.31
C ASP A 143 -5.08 -16.59 -19.32
N LEU A 144 -4.94 -17.92 -19.52
CA LEU A 144 -4.09 -18.75 -18.68
C LEU A 144 -2.61 -18.34 -18.70
N LEU A 145 -2.16 -17.63 -19.74
CA LEU A 145 -0.78 -17.14 -19.78
C LEU A 145 -0.46 -16.15 -18.64
N ILE A 146 -1.46 -15.59 -17.97
CA ILE A 146 -1.25 -14.73 -16.80
C ILE A 146 -0.50 -15.44 -15.66
N VAL A 147 -0.58 -16.78 -15.57
CA VAL A 147 0.16 -17.54 -14.55
C VAL A 147 1.68 -17.37 -14.70
N LEU A 148 2.16 -17.07 -15.90
CA LEU A 148 3.57 -16.79 -16.15
C LEU A 148 4.01 -15.44 -15.55
N ALA A 149 3.07 -14.60 -15.14
CA ALA A 149 3.41 -13.39 -14.39
C ALA A 149 3.87 -13.70 -12.96
N ILE A 150 3.52 -14.89 -12.40
CA ILE A 150 3.95 -15.31 -11.05
C ILE A 150 5.47 -15.31 -10.93
N PRO A 151 6.25 -16.05 -11.77
CA PRO A 151 7.71 -16.01 -11.71
C PRO A 151 8.27 -14.63 -12.05
N GLY A 152 7.72 -13.94 -13.03
CA GLY A 152 8.15 -12.58 -13.39
C GLY A 152 8.05 -11.61 -12.21
N TYR A 153 6.91 -11.62 -11.51
CA TYR A 153 6.69 -10.76 -10.34
C TYR A 153 7.59 -11.13 -9.16
N ALA A 154 7.67 -12.42 -8.81
CA ALA A 154 8.50 -12.90 -7.69
C ALA A 154 9.99 -12.55 -7.89
N LEU A 155 10.50 -12.73 -9.11
CA LEU A 155 11.88 -12.36 -9.46
C LEU A 155 12.11 -10.85 -9.41
N THR A 156 11.13 -10.06 -9.86
CA THR A 156 11.22 -8.60 -9.81
C THR A 156 11.37 -8.12 -8.36
N GLU A 157 10.60 -8.68 -7.40
CA GLU A 157 10.71 -8.31 -5.99
C GLU A 157 12.12 -8.55 -5.43
N ILE A 158 12.75 -9.70 -5.74
CA ILE A 158 14.11 -10.02 -5.27
C ILE A 158 15.15 -9.11 -5.89
N VAL A 159 15.08 -8.91 -7.20
CA VAL A 159 16.04 -8.07 -7.93
C VAL A 159 15.99 -6.62 -7.46
N LEU A 160 14.78 -6.08 -7.26
CA LEU A 160 14.61 -4.72 -6.76
C LEU A 160 15.00 -4.59 -5.28
N ALA A 161 14.78 -5.63 -4.44
CA ALA A 161 15.26 -5.64 -3.06
C ALA A 161 16.80 -5.64 -3.00
N ALA A 162 17.48 -6.38 -3.89
CA ALA A 162 18.92 -6.36 -4.01
C ALA A 162 19.47 -4.99 -4.41
N GLN A 163 18.80 -4.29 -5.33
CA GLN A 163 19.15 -2.92 -5.73
C GLN A 163 18.94 -1.92 -4.58
N ALA A 164 17.83 -2.04 -3.86
CA ALA A 164 17.54 -1.19 -2.71
C ALA A 164 18.60 -1.33 -1.61
N TYR A 165 19.15 -2.54 -1.39
CA TYR A 165 20.26 -2.76 -0.46
C TYR A 165 21.53 -1.99 -0.85
N LYS A 166 21.77 -1.78 -2.15
CA LYS A 166 22.84 -0.92 -2.67
C LYS A 166 22.45 0.56 -2.80
N TYR A 167 21.36 0.98 -2.20
CA TYR A 167 20.79 2.33 -2.27
C TYR A 167 20.37 2.77 -3.68
N ASP A 168 20.26 1.86 -4.64
CA ASP A 168 19.71 2.15 -5.98
C ASP A 168 18.17 2.11 -5.96
N ILE A 169 17.57 3.09 -5.31
CA ILE A 169 16.12 3.28 -5.29
C ILE A 169 15.59 3.74 -6.66
N ALA A 170 16.45 4.39 -7.46
CA ALA A 170 16.09 4.89 -8.77
C ALA A 170 15.64 3.76 -9.71
N THR A 171 16.30 2.60 -9.67
CA THR A 171 15.88 1.42 -10.44
C THR A 171 14.49 0.93 -10.03
N THR A 172 14.18 0.90 -8.74
CA THR A 172 12.83 0.53 -8.25
C THR A 172 11.77 1.49 -8.77
N VAL A 173 12.04 2.80 -8.70
CA VAL A 173 11.11 3.83 -9.22
C VAL A 173 10.93 3.68 -10.73
N ARG A 174 12.02 3.48 -11.47
CA ARG A 174 11.96 3.31 -12.94
C ARG A 174 11.16 2.08 -13.34
N ALA A 175 11.40 0.93 -12.71
CA ALA A 175 10.69 -0.31 -13.02
C ALA A 175 9.19 -0.20 -12.65
N ARG A 176 8.89 0.11 -11.39
CA ARG A 176 7.53 0.03 -10.82
C ARG A 176 6.66 1.27 -11.07
N ALA A 177 7.26 2.46 -11.24
CA ALA A 177 6.49 3.69 -11.40
C ALA A 177 6.46 4.20 -12.86
N VAL A 178 7.37 3.73 -13.71
CA VAL A 178 7.43 4.17 -15.11
C VAL A 178 7.22 3.00 -16.06
N VAL A 179 8.12 2.02 -16.07
CA VAL A 179 8.12 0.97 -17.11
C VAL A 179 6.86 0.11 -17.03
N GLU A 180 6.52 -0.45 -15.88
CA GLU A 180 5.33 -1.30 -15.73
C GLU A 180 4.02 -0.56 -16.10
N PRO A 181 3.71 0.64 -15.52
CA PRO A 181 2.45 1.31 -15.81
C PRO A 181 2.30 1.78 -17.26
N TRP A 182 3.39 2.22 -17.89
CA TRP A 182 3.33 2.63 -19.28
C TRP A 182 3.26 1.42 -20.22
N THR A 183 4.00 0.35 -19.93
CA THR A 183 3.95 -0.87 -20.75
C THR A 183 2.56 -1.50 -20.71
N ILE A 184 1.93 -1.66 -19.54
CA ILE A 184 0.59 -2.22 -19.46
C ILE A 184 -0.43 -1.34 -20.20
N SER A 185 -0.32 -0.01 -20.10
CA SER A 185 -1.23 0.91 -20.78
C SER A 185 -1.10 0.83 -22.31
N ILE A 186 0.14 0.85 -22.81
CA ILE A 186 0.41 0.78 -24.25
C ILE A 186 -0.02 -0.58 -24.80
N MET A 187 0.37 -1.68 -24.13
CA MET A 187 0.05 -3.02 -24.60
C MET A 187 -1.44 -3.33 -24.53
N ALA A 188 -2.16 -2.85 -23.50
CA ALA A 188 -3.61 -2.96 -23.44
C ALA A 188 -4.27 -2.23 -24.62
N GLY A 189 -3.79 -1.02 -24.95
CA GLY A 189 -4.27 -0.30 -26.15
C GLY A 189 -3.99 -1.07 -27.44
N VAL A 190 -2.77 -1.57 -27.63
CA VAL A 190 -2.39 -2.33 -28.83
C VAL A 190 -3.22 -3.61 -28.98
N PHE A 191 -3.35 -4.40 -27.92
CA PHE A 191 -4.07 -5.68 -27.98
C PHE A 191 -5.57 -5.53 -28.22
N TYR A 192 -6.17 -4.42 -27.82
CA TYR A 192 -7.56 -4.14 -28.14
C TYR A 192 -7.84 -4.11 -29.65
N PHE A 193 -6.90 -3.59 -30.46
CA PHE A 193 -7.04 -3.52 -31.91
C PHE A 193 -6.66 -4.81 -32.64
N VAL A 194 -6.21 -5.85 -31.92
CA VAL A 194 -5.89 -7.16 -32.50
C VAL A 194 -7.02 -8.13 -32.14
N PRO A 195 -7.92 -8.50 -33.07
CA PRO A 195 -9.14 -9.27 -32.77
C PRO A 195 -8.90 -10.58 -32.01
N VAL A 196 -7.81 -11.29 -32.30
CA VAL A 196 -7.46 -12.56 -31.65
C VAL A 196 -7.03 -12.37 -30.20
N LEU A 197 -6.49 -11.20 -29.85
CA LEU A 197 -5.96 -10.90 -28.52
C LEU A 197 -6.91 -10.06 -27.65
N GLN A 198 -7.95 -9.49 -28.27
CA GLN A 198 -8.83 -8.53 -27.60
C GLN A 198 -9.43 -9.05 -26.30
N SER A 199 -9.96 -10.27 -26.28
CA SER A 199 -10.59 -10.85 -25.08
C SER A 199 -9.61 -11.14 -23.93
N SER A 200 -8.32 -11.30 -24.23
CA SER A 200 -7.27 -11.57 -23.22
C SER A 200 -6.27 -10.44 -23.11
N GLY A 201 -6.53 -9.32 -23.75
CA GLY A 201 -5.59 -8.22 -23.92
C GLY A 201 -5.08 -7.64 -22.60
N LEU A 202 -5.93 -7.56 -21.56
CA LEU A 202 -5.53 -7.06 -20.24
C LEU A 202 -4.56 -8.02 -19.54
N ASN A 203 -4.82 -9.33 -19.58
CA ASN A 203 -3.98 -10.37 -19.01
C ASN A 203 -2.59 -10.40 -19.66
N LEU A 204 -2.57 -10.34 -21.00
CA LEU A 204 -1.32 -10.31 -21.78
C LEU A 204 -0.55 -9.00 -21.61
N ALA A 205 -1.23 -7.87 -21.54
CA ALA A 205 -0.60 -6.57 -21.29
C ALA A 205 0.07 -6.54 -19.90
N TYR A 206 -0.59 -7.11 -18.90
CA TYR A 206 -0.02 -7.26 -17.57
C TYR A 206 1.21 -8.16 -17.58
N LEU A 207 1.12 -9.33 -18.22
CA LEU A 207 2.24 -10.26 -18.35
C LEU A 207 3.47 -9.56 -18.94
N ILE A 208 3.31 -8.86 -20.06
CA ILE A 208 4.41 -8.15 -20.72
C ILE A 208 4.95 -7.03 -19.81
N SER A 209 4.08 -6.31 -19.10
CA SER A 209 4.50 -5.22 -18.22
C SER A 209 5.38 -5.71 -17.08
N ILE A 210 5.06 -6.86 -16.48
CA ILE A 210 5.84 -7.47 -15.41
C ILE A 210 7.23 -7.86 -15.92
N TYR A 211 7.33 -8.48 -17.09
CA TYR A 211 8.63 -8.85 -17.67
C TYR A 211 9.43 -7.63 -18.14
N ALA A 212 8.80 -6.55 -18.60
CA ALA A 212 9.48 -5.29 -18.90
C ALA A 212 10.07 -4.67 -17.61
N GLY A 213 9.33 -4.71 -16.51
CA GLY A 213 9.80 -4.30 -15.19
C GLY A 213 10.98 -5.17 -14.70
N LEU A 214 10.84 -6.50 -14.84
CA LEU A 214 11.89 -7.45 -14.51
C LEU A 214 13.16 -7.19 -15.35
N ALA A 215 13.03 -7.00 -16.66
CA ALA A 215 14.17 -6.71 -17.54
C ALA A 215 14.90 -5.43 -17.12
N THR A 216 14.13 -4.38 -16.76
CA THR A 216 14.69 -3.12 -16.25
C THR A 216 15.47 -3.32 -14.95
N GLY A 217 14.91 -4.07 -13.99
CA GLY A 217 15.56 -4.39 -12.73
C GLY A 217 16.80 -5.28 -12.93
N LEU A 218 16.67 -6.32 -13.76
CA LEU A 218 17.72 -7.29 -14.04
C LEU A 218 18.92 -6.65 -14.75
N TRP A 219 18.69 -5.74 -15.68
CA TRP A 219 19.74 -4.98 -16.34
C TRP A 219 20.60 -4.20 -15.34
N SER A 220 19.94 -3.45 -14.45
CA SER A 220 20.63 -2.71 -13.39
C SER A 220 21.34 -3.66 -12.41
N PHE A 221 20.71 -4.78 -12.06
CA PHE A 221 21.25 -5.81 -11.18
C PHE A 221 22.54 -6.42 -11.75
N LEU A 222 22.53 -6.87 -13.00
CA LEU A 222 23.71 -7.45 -13.65
C LEU A 222 24.88 -6.45 -13.74
N LYS A 223 24.57 -5.17 -13.94
CA LYS A 223 25.57 -4.10 -13.96
C LYS A 223 26.19 -3.85 -12.59
N SER A 224 25.42 -3.93 -11.51
CA SER A 224 25.84 -3.58 -10.14
C SER A 224 26.40 -4.75 -9.33
N TYR A 225 25.88 -5.97 -9.55
CA TYR A 225 26.29 -7.20 -8.85
C TYR A 225 27.15 -8.12 -9.70
N GLY A 226 27.02 -8.05 -11.04
CA GLY A 226 27.67 -8.97 -11.97
C GLY A 226 27.10 -10.39 -11.91
N LEU A 227 27.77 -11.32 -12.58
CA LEU A 227 27.43 -12.74 -12.55
C LEU A 227 28.03 -13.43 -11.31
N PRO A 228 27.40 -14.47 -10.77
CA PRO A 228 27.87 -15.16 -9.59
C PRO A 228 29.17 -15.92 -9.90
N LYS A 229 30.20 -15.72 -9.07
CA LYS A 229 31.49 -16.41 -9.23
C LYS A 229 31.54 -17.64 -8.33
N GLY A 230 31.76 -18.83 -8.94
CA GLY A 230 31.89 -20.10 -8.19
C GLY A 230 30.63 -20.52 -7.44
N TRP A 231 29.46 -19.98 -7.81
CA TRP A 231 28.18 -20.30 -7.17
C TRP A 231 27.75 -21.74 -7.51
N ARG A 232 27.32 -22.45 -6.47
CA ARG A 232 26.72 -23.78 -6.59
C ARG A 232 25.51 -23.86 -5.67
N PRO A 233 24.38 -24.42 -6.13
CA PRO A 233 23.21 -24.63 -5.28
C PRO A 233 23.56 -25.49 -4.06
N ARG A 234 23.17 -25.04 -2.86
CA ARG A 234 23.41 -25.75 -1.60
C ARG A 234 22.08 -26.13 -0.94
N PRO A 235 21.52 -27.33 -1.19
CA PRO A 235 20.16 -27.71 -0.76
C PRO A 235 19.91 -27.49 0.74
N ARG A 236 20.87 -27.82 1.60
CA ARG A 236 20.75 -27.62 3.06
C ARG A 236 20.70 -26.13 3.47
N ALA A 237 21.45 -25.27 2.79
CA ALA A 237 21.39 -23.83 3.03
C ALA A 237 20.05 -23.24 2.53
N MET A 238 19.59 -23.69 1.37
CA MET A 238 18.33 -23.28 0.76
C MET A 238 17.12 -23.69 1.60
N SER A 239 17.09 -24.92 2.12
CA SER A 239 16.03 -25.38 3.03
C SER A 239 15.97 -24.54 4.32
N ARG A 240 17.13 -24.25 4.94
CA ARG A 240 17.19 -23.36 6.11
C ARG A 240 16.70 -21.96 5.79
N MET A 241 17.04 -21.46 4.60
CA MET A 241 16.58 -20.16 4.12
C MET A 241 15.05 -20.13 3.97
N THR A 242 14.46 -21.15 3.36
CA THR A 242 12.99 -21.25 3.22
C THR A 242 12.29 -21.24 4.58
N VAL A 243 12.78 -22.02 5.55
CA VAL A 243 12.19 -22.06 6.91
C VAL A 243 12.29 -20.72 7.62
N ARG A 244 13.44 -20.02 7.50
CA ARG A 244 13.61 -18.67 8.07
C ARG A 244 12.75 -17.61 7.38
N ALA A 245 12.49 -17.79 6.10
CA ALA A 245 11.71 -16.85 5.28
C ALA A 245 10.19 -16.99 5.51
N LEU A 246 9.71 -18.15 5.97
CA LEU A 246 8.28 -18.43 6.14
C LEU A 246 7.54 -17.39 7.01
N PRO A 247 8.06 -16.94 8.16
CA PRO A 247 7.41 -15.88 8.93
C PRO A 247 7.32 -14.53 8.20
N LEU A 248 8.30 -14.20 7.34
CA LEU A 248 8.29 -12.97 6.54
C LEU A 248 7.27 -13.07 5.41
N ALA A 249 7.23 -14.19 4.70
CA ALA A 249 6.24 -14.46 3.67
C ALA A 249 4.81 -14.45 4.24
N THR A 250 4.61 -15.01 5.45
CA THR A 250 3.31 -14.94 6.14
C THR A 250 2.92 -13.50 6.48
N ALA A 251 3.86 -12.68 6.94
CA ALA A 251 3.60 -11.26 7.22
C ALA A 251 3.22 -10.49 5.95
N ASP A 252 3.89 -10.77 4.84
CA ASP A 252 3.56 -10.17 3.54
C ASP A 252 2.17 -10.64 3.04
N ALA A 253 1.82 -11.92 3.24
CA ALA A 253 0.49 -12.45 2.90
C ALA A 253 -0.63 -11.79 3.75
N ILE A 254 -0.38 -11.52 5.03
CA ILE A 254 -1.32 -10.81 5.91
C ILE A 254 -1.49 -9.36 5.45
N GLU A 255 -0.40 -8.66 5.10
CA GLU A 255 -0.48 -7.30 4.56
C GLU A 255 -1.27 -7.27 3.24
N TRP A 256 -1.04 -8.25 2.36
CA TRP A 256 -1.81 -8.39 1.13
C TRP A 256 -3.29 -8.69 1.43
N GLY A 257 -3.58 -9.65 2.31
CA GLY A 257 -4.95 -10.04 2.68
C GLY A 257 -5.77 -8.85 3.20
N THR A 258 -5.19 -8.01 4.05
CA THR A 258 -5.85 -6.80 4.56
C THR A 258 -6.30 -5.85 3.45
N ARG A 259 -5.63 -5.90 2.28
CA ARG A 259 -5.87 -4.95 1.18
C ARG A 259 -6.65 -5.51 0.00
N ARG A 260 -6.72 -6.84 -0.15
CA ARG A 260 -7.16 -7.48 -1.40
C ARG A 260 -8.14 -8.63 -1.23
N ILE A 261 -8.40 -9.08 0.00
CA ILE A 261 -9.29 -10.23 0.25
C ILE A 261 -10.72 -9.94 -0.19
N ASP A 262 -11.14 -8.70 -0.17
CA ASP A 262 -12.43 -8.22 -0.65
C ASP A 262 -12.65 -8.50 -2.13
N ILE A 263 -11.67 -8.16 -2.99
CA ILE A 263 -11.73 -8.46 -4.43
C ILE A 263 -11.76 -9.97 -4.66
N PHE A 264 -10.92 -10.72 -3.93
CA PHE A 264 -10.87 -12.17 -4.06
C PHE A 264 -12.22 -12.81 -3.73
N LEU A 265 -12.81 -12.44 -2.59
CA LEU A 265 -14.12 -12.95 -2.16
C LEU A 265 -15.22 -12.49 -3.11
N LEU A 266 -15.21 -11.24 -3.53
CA LEU A 266 -16.18 -10.75 -4.50
C LEU A 266 -16.09 -11.53 -5.82
N GLY A 267 -14.88 -11.88 -6.27
CA GLY A 267 -14.66 -12.72 -7.45
C GLY A 267 -15.24 -14.12 -7.34
N LEU A 268 -15.36 -14.68 -6.11
CA LEU A 268 -15.96 -16.00 -5.87
C LEU A 268 -17.48 -15.99 -5.88
N PHE A 269 -18.12 -14.86 -5.52
CA PHE A 269 -19.56 -14.81 -5.25
C PHE A 269 -20.34 -13.82 -6.13
N ALA A 270 -19.66 -13.05 -6.99
CA ALA A 270 -20.30 -12.04 -7.84
C ALA A 270 -19.89 -12.20 -9.30
N ALA A 271 -20.73 -11.64 -10.19
CA ALA A 271 -20.41 -11.59 -11.62
C ALA A 271 -19.13 -10.79 -11.89
N PRO A 272 -18.36 -11.14 -12.93
CA PRO A 272 -17.12 -10.42 -13.28
C PRO A 272 -17.32 -8.91 -13.42
N ALA A 273 -18.45 -8.45 -13.94
CA ALA A 273 -18.74 -7.02 -14.06
C ALA A 273 -18.77 -6.30 -12.70
N ALA A 274 -19.33 -6.91 -11.65
CA ALA A 274 -19.34 -6.34 -10.31
C ALA A 274 -17.92 -6.25 -9.72
N VAL A 275 -17.09 -7.26 -9.98
CA VAL A 275 -15.66 -7.25 -9.59
C VAL A 275 -14.91 -6.13 -10.29
N GLY A 276 -15.15 -5.92 -11.60
CA GLY A 276 -14.52 -4.85 -12.38
C GLY A 276 -14.91 -3.47 -11.88
N VAL A 277 -16.18 -3.26 -11.57
CA VAL A 277 -16.71 -2.03 -10.98
C VAL A 277 -16.07 -1.77 -9.61
N TYR A 278 -15.99 -2.79 -8.76
CA TYR A 278 -15.33 -2.71 -7.46
C TYR A 278 -13.84 -2.39 -7.58
N TYR A 279 -13.15 -3.05 -8.52
CA TYR A 279 -11.72 -2.81 -8.77
C TYR A 279 -11.45 -1.35 -9.14
N VAL A 280 -12.27 -0.75 -10.03
CA VAL A 280 -12.17 0.68 -10.37
C VAL A 280 -12.38 1.56 -9.14
N ALA A 281 -13.44 1.31 -8.37
CA ALA A 281 -13.71 2.05 -7.13
C ALA A 281 -12.53 1.96 -6.16
N GLN A 282 -11.91 0.78 -6.02
CA GLN A 282 -10.73 0.57 -5.17
C GLN A 282 -9.49 1.31 -5.70
N GLN A 283 -9.29 1.38 -7.03
CA GLN A 283 -8.19 2.18 -7.60
C GLN A 283 -8.36 3.67 -7.26
N VAL A 284 -9.57 4.20 -7.34
CA VAL A 284 -9.88 5.59 -6.94
C VAL A 284 -9.67 5.77 -5.43
N ALA A 285 -10.19 4.87 -4.60
CA ALA A 285 -10.01 4.90 -3.14
C ALA A 285 -8.54 4.69 -2.71
N SER A 286 -7.68 4.20 -3.58
CA SER A 286 -6.23 4.10 -3.31
C SER A 286 -5.55 5.46 -3.11
N LEU A 287 -6.14 6.55 -3.59
CA LEU A 287 -5.65 7.93 -3.41
C LEU A 287 -5.51 8.31 -1.92
N PRO A 288 -6.59 8.35 -1.13
CA PRO A 288 -6.48 8.64 0.30
C PRO A 288 -5.68 7.56 1.05
N GLN A 289 -5.72 6.31 0.61
CA GLN A 289 -4.95 5.22 1.21
C GLN A 289 -3.44 5.50 1.23
N LYS A 290 -2.90 6.11 0.19
CA LYS A 290 -1.46 6.38 0.09
C LYS A 290 -0.98 7.55 0.94
N LEU A 291 -1.85 8.41 1.40
CA LEU A 291 -1.49 9.46 2.35
C LEU A 291 -0.85 8.88 3.62
N LYS A 292 -1.43 7.81 4.17
CA LYS A 292 -0.92 7.14 5.36
C LYS A 292 0.50 6.61 5.16
N THR A 293 0.77 5.96 4.02
CA THR A 293 2.09 5.39 3.72
C THR A 293 3.17 6.45 3.50
N SER A 294 2.80 7.71 3.29
CA SER A 294 3.74 8.82 3.17
C SER A 294 4.37 9.23 4.52
N PHE A 295 3.68 8.97 5.62
CA PHE A 295 4.18 9.28 6.97
C PHE A 295 4.87 8.11 7.66
N GLU A 296 4.61 6.86 7.25
CA GLU A 296 5.18 5.64 7.86
C GLU A 296 6.73 5.65 7.97
N PRO A 297 7.49 6.04 6.92
CA PRO A 297 8.95 5.97 6.96
C PRO A 297 9.59 6.88 8.01
N ILE A 298 8.88 7.92 8.43
CA ILE A 298 9.38 8.92 9.39
C ILE A 298 8.86 8.61 10.79
N LEU A 299 7.64 8.07 10.88
CA LEU A 299 7.02 7.75 12.16
C LEU A 299 7.82 6.69 12.93
N GLY A 300 8.37 5.68 12.23
CA GLY A 300 9.16 4.61 12.83
C GLY A 300 10.40 5.09 13.60
N PRO A 301 11.32 5.85 12.99
CA PRO A 301 12.47 6.44 13.68
C PRO A 301 12.10 7.31 14.89
N VAL A 302 11.06 8.15 14.74
CA VAL A 302 10.60 9.06 15.81
C VAL A 302 10.04 8.26 17.00
N ILE A 303 9.23 7.24 16.74
CA ILE A 303 8.73 6.34 17.80
C ILE A 303 9.89 5.60 18.47
N THR A 304 10.83 5.08 17.70
CA THR A 304 11.97 4.31 18.25
C THR A 304 12.86 5.18 19.13
N LYS A 305 13.10 6.45 18.75
CA LYS A 305 13.85 7.44 19.57
C LYS A 305 13.16 7.64 20.94
N ASN A 306 11.84 7.88 20.92
CA ASN A 306 11.07 8.13 22.14
C ASN A 306 10.88 6.87 23.00
N LEU A 307 10.88 5.66 22.41
CA LEU A 307 10.86 4.40 23.14
C LEU A 307 12.16 4.17 23.93
N LYS A 308 13.33 4.52 23.38
CA LYS A 308 14.62 4.43 24.08
C LYS A 308 14.65 5.28 25.36
N THR A 309 14.00 6.44 25.32
CA THR A 309 13.88 7.35 26.48
C THR A 309 12.68 7.06 27.36
N LYS A 310 11.86 6.02 27.04
CA LYS A 310 10.60 5.67 27.73
C LYS A 310 9.60 6.83 27.80
N ASN A 311 9.63 7.74 26.82
CA ASN A 311 8.72 8.88 26.79
C ASN A 311 7.41 8.49 26.09
N TYR A 312 6.56 7.75 26.79
CA TYR A 312 5.28 7.23 26.27
C TYR A 312 4.25 8.33 26.01
N VAL A 313 4.30 9.42 26.77
CA VAL A 313 3.44 10.60 26.57
C VAL A 313 3.68 11.20 25.18
N LYS A 314 4.95 11.42 24.85
CA LYS A 314 5.34 12.01 23.56
C LYS A 314 4.97 11.10 22.39
N ILE A 315 5.09 9.77 22.55
CA ILE A 315 4.65 8.80 21.54
C ILE A 315 3.13 8.92 21.31
N ALA A 316 2.33 8.94 22.38
CA ALA A 316 0.88 9.08 22.27
C ALA A 316 0.48 10.39 21.59
N GLN A 317 1.10 11.52 21.96
CA GLN A 317 0.84 12.82 21.34
C GLN A 317 1.17 12.81 19.84
N GLN A 318 2.33 12.29 19.44
CA GLN A 318 2.74 12.21 18.04
C GLN A 318 1.82 11.31 17.21
N VAL A 319 1.43 10.16 17.75
CA VAL A 319 0.47 9.24 17.12
C VAL A 319 -0.89 9.93 16.92
N CYS A 320 -1.39 10.64 17.94
CA CYS A 320 -2.66 11.37 17.85
C CYS A 320 -2.59 12.51 16.81
N GLN A 321 -1.50 13.26 16.79
CA GLN A 321 -1.31 14.39 15.89
C GLN A 321 -1.19 13.95 14.41
N VAL A 322 -0.30 13.01 14.13
CA VAL A 322 -0.14 12.46 12.78
C VAL A 322 -1.41 11.74 12.33
N GLY A 323 -2.04 10.98 13.23
CA GLY A 323 -3.32 10.33 12.97
C GLY A 323 -4.41 11.31 12.60
N PHE A 324 -4.49 12.45 13.29
CA PHE A 324 -5.44 13.51 12.93
C PHE A 324 -5.13 14.12 11.55
N TRP A 325 -3.87 14.38 11.23
CA TRP A 325 -3.50 14.90 9.90
C TRP A 325 -3.92 13.96 8.78
N ILE A 326 -3.65 12.66 8.95
CA ILE A 326 -4.05 11.64 7.98
C ILE A 326 -5.58 11.59 7.86
N THR A 327 -6.31 11.53 8.98
CA THR A 327 -7.78 11.50 8.99
C THR A 327 -8.37 12.72 8.31
N ALA A 328 -7.88 13.93 8.63
CA ALA A 328 -8.37 15.16 8.05
C ALA A 328 -8.14 15.23 6.53
N MET A 329 -6.95 14.84 6.06
CA MET A 329 -6.65 14.82 4.62
C MET A 329 -7.45 13.74 3.88
N GLN A 330 -7.56 12.54 4.46
CA GLN A 330 -8.34 11.45 3.86
C GLN A 330 -9.83 11.79 3.78
N ALA A 331 -10.40 12.41 4.82
CA ALA A 331 -11.79 12.84 4.81
C ALA A 331 -12.06 13.91 3.74
N GLY A 332 -11.15 14.86 3.56
CA GLY A 332 -11.26 15.86 2.49
C GLY A 332 -11.26 15.24 1.10
N ILE A 333 -10.33 14.30 0.83
CA ILE A 333 -10.26 13.58 -0.44
C ILE A 333 -11.48 12.66 -0.61
N ALA A 334 -11.91 12.00 0.46
CA ALA A 334 -13.08 11.12 0.42
C ALA A 334 -14.35 11.89 0.04
N LEU A 335 -14.55 13.08 0.58
CA LEU A 335 -15.67 13.96 0.22
C LEU A 335 -15.53 14.48 -1.22
N ALA A 336 -14.34 14.91 -1.61
CA ALA A 336 -14.07 15.46 -2.94
C ALA A 336 -14.26 14.43 -4.08
N LEU A 337 -14.03 13.15 -3.81
CA LEU A 337 -14.19 12.07 -4.80
C LEU A 337 -15.51 11.29 -4.62
N GLY A 338 -16.02 11.22 -3.39
CA GLY A 338 -17.22 10.45 -3.08
C GLY A 338 -18.52 11.20 -3.38
N VAL A 339 -18.55 12.53 -3.19
CA VAL A 339 -19.76 13.33 -3.49
C VAL A 339 -20.01 13.37 -5.00
N PRO A 340 -19.04 13.70 -5.88
CA PRO A 340 -19.19 13.57 -7.32
C PRO A 340 -18.90 12.14 -7.82
N GLY A 341 -19.26 11.12 -7.04
CA GLY A 341 -18.88 9.73 -7.29
C GLY A 341 -19.36 9.19 -8.65
N GLU A 342 -20.52 9.61 -9.12
CA GLU A 342 -21.04 9.23 -10.44
C GLU A 342 -20.16 9.77 -11.56
N ALA A 343 -19.81 11.05 -11.51
CA ALA A 343 -18.90 11.65 -12.48
C ALA A 343 -17.50 11.04 -12.41
N VAL A 344 -16.98 10.74 -11.21
CA VAL A 344 -15.67 10.11 -11.01
C VAL A 344 -15.65 8.69 -11.60
N MET A 345 -16.66 7.87 -11.34
CA MET A 345 -16.76 6.52 -11.91
C MET A 345 -17.06 6.56 -13.41
N GLY A 346 -17.87 7.51 -13.86
CA GLY A 346 -18.22 7.77 -15.27
C GLY A 346 -17.02 8.15 -16.14
N LEU A 347 -15.96 8.75 -15.55
CA LEU A 347 -14.69 8.99 -16.27
C LEU A 347 -14.10 7.72 -16.86
N VAL A 348 -14.17 6.62 -16.12
CA VAL A 348 -13.63 5.33 -16.57
C VAL A 348 -14.56 4.69 -17.60
N GLY A 349 -15.86 4.90 -17.48
CA GLY A 349 -16.87 4.46 -18.44
C GLY A 349 -18.26 4.41 -17.82
N PRO A 350 -19.33 4.51 -18.64
CA PRO A 350 -20.71 4.56 -18.15
C PRO A 350 -21.11 3.29 -17.38
N ASN A 351 -20.52 2.14 -17.71
CA ASN A 351 -20.81 0.87 -17.05
C ASN A 351 -20.27 0.79 -15.60
N PHE A 352 -19.48 1.79 -15.16
CA PHE A 352 -18.91 1.83 -13.82
C PHE A 352 -19.68 2.72 -12.84
N VAL A 353 -20.62 3.52 -13.33
CA VAL A 353 -21.45 4.43 -12.49
C VAL A 353 -22.20 3.68 -11.38
N GLY A 354 -22.65 2.44 -11.65
CA GLY A 354 -23.26 1.58 -10.63
C GLY A 354 -22.37 1.28 -9.40
N GLY A 355 -21.06 1.58 -9.48
CA GLY A 355 -20.09 1.43 -8.38
C GLY A 355 -19.97 2.62 -7.45
N THR A 356 -20.73 3.67 -7.62
CA THR A 356 -20.69 4.88 -6.78
C THR A 356 -20.90 4.56 -5.29
N GLY A 357 -21.81 3.65 -4.97
CA GLY A 357 -22.00 3.17 -3.60
C GLY A 357 -20.77 2.46 -3.03
N ALA A 358 -20.15 1.58 -3.81
CA ALA A 358 -18.91 0.91 -3.41
C ALA A 358 -17.78 1.92 -3.21
N LEU A 359 -17.63 2.90 -4.10
CA LEU A 359 -16.64 3.98 -3.98
C LEU A 359 -16.84 4.77 -2.69
N ALA A 360 -18.06 5.17 -2.36
CA ALA A 360 -18.36 5.93 -1.15
C ALA A 360 -17.94 5.17 0.12
N PHE A 361 -18.28 3.88 0.22
CA PHE A 361 -17.91 3.05 1.37
C PHE A 361 -16.42 2.74 1.42
N LEU A 362 -15.75 2.54 0.28
CA LEU A 362 -14.29 2.38 0.23
C LEU A 362 -13.55 3.64 0.69
N LEU A 363 -14.01 4.81 0.26
CA LEU A 363 -13.46 6.09 0.71
C LEU A 363 -13.69 6.31 2.21
N ALA A 364 -14.89 5.97 2.72
CA ALA A 364 -15.18 6.00 4.15
C ALA A 364 -14.31 5.00 4.93
N ALA A 365 -14.05 3.81 4.38
CA ALA A 365 -13.17 2.81 4.97
C ALA A 365 -11.75 3.35 5.19
N GLU A 366 -11.20 4.12 4.25
CA GLU A 366 -9.88 4.73 4.41
C GLU A 366 -9.86 5.78 5.52
N VAL A 367 -10.93 6.57 5.68
CA VAL A 367 -11.02 7.56 6.77
C VAL A 367 -11.06 6.88 8.14
N VAL A 368 -11.86 5.82 8.30
CA VAL A 368 -11.94 5.11 9.60
C VAL A 368 -10.70 4.28 9.87
N ALA A 369 -9.95 3.87 8.84
CA ALA A 369 -8.71 3.12 8.97
C ALA A 369 -7.53 3.97 9.47
N ALA A 370 -7.59 5.29 9.38
CA ALA A 370 -6.47 6.18 9.70
C ALA A 370 -5.89 5.92 11.09
N THR A 371 -6.75 5.74 12.10
CA THR A 371 -6.35 5.45 13.48
C THR A 371 -5.64 4.10 13.63
N ALA A 372 -6.13 3.07 12.92
CA ALA A 372 -5.51 1.74 12.93
C ALA A 372 -4.08 1.79 12.44
N VAL A 373 -3.84 2.50 11.35
CA VAL A 373 -2.54 2.55 10.67
C VAL A 373 -1.49 3.25 11.52
N VAL A 374 -1.82 4.40 12.09
CA VAL A 374 -0.86 5.14 12.93
C VAL A 374 -0.59 4.39 14.25
N SER A 375 -1.64 3.76 14.82
CA SER A 375 -1.49 2.89 16.00
C SER A 375 -0.66 1.66 15.68
N GLU A 376 -0.82 1.06 14.50
CA GLU A 376 -0.05 -0.08 14.03
C GLU A 376 1.44 0.24 13.92
N ALA A 377 1.79 1.41 13.38
CA ALA A 377 3.18 1.87 13.29
C ALA A 377 3.88 1.88 14.66
N ALA A 378 3.16 2.18 15.75
CA ALA A 378 3.69 2.10 17.11
C ALA A 378 3.63 0.67 17.68
N LEU A 379 2.53 -0.07 17.45
CA LEU A 379 2.32 -1.43 17.96
C LEU A 379 3.34 -2.44 17.43
N ILE A 380 3.88 -2.26 16.24
CA ILE A 380 4.95 -3.09 15.66
C ILE A 380 6.18 -3.10 16.59
N TYR A 381 6.47 -2.00 17.28
CA TYR A 381 7.61 -1.89 18.19
C TYR A 381 7.29 -2.31 19.62
N VAL A 382 6.08 -2.06 20.11
CA VAL A 382 5.73 -2.28 21.53
C VAL A 382 4.94 -3.57 21.78
N ALA A 383 4.19 -4.09 20.81
CA ALA A 383 3.32 -5.26 20.96
C ALA A 383 3.14 -6.06 19.66
N ARG A 384 4.23 -6.38 18.99
CA ARG A 384 4.24 -7.01 17.65
C ARG A 384 3.31 -8.22 17.52
N VAL A 385 3.37 -9.17 18.48
CA VAL A 385 2.57 -10.40 18.43
C VAL A 385 1.08 -10.10 18.59
N ARG A 386 0.70 -9.19 19.50
CA ARG A 386 -0.70 -8.80 19.68
C ARG A 386 -1.24 -8.08 18.45
N ASN A 387 -0.44 -7.19 17.85
CA ASN A 387 -0.81 -6.53 16.60
C ASN A 387 -1.04 -7.53 15.46
N LEU A 388 -0.19 -8.55 15.33
CA LEU A 388 -0.33 -9.61 14.34
C LEU A 388 -1.67 -10.36 14.50
N TRP A 389 -2.02 -10.77 15.71
CA TRP A 389 -3.29 -11.46 16.00
C TRP A 389 -4.51 -10.58 15.71
N ILE A 390 -4.46 -9.28 16.03
CA ILE A 390 -5.53 -8.35 15.69
C ILE A 390 -5.67 -8.24 14.17
N SER A 391 -4.57 -8.16 13.42
CA SER A 391 -4.62 -8.09 11.96
C SER A 391 -5.21 -9.36 11.33
N ILE A 392 -4.82 -10.55 11.82
CA ILE A 392 -5.41 -11.82 11.38
C ILE A 392 -6.91 -11.87 11.71
N ALA A 393 -7.29 -11.51 12.93
CA ALA A 393 -8.69 -11.47 13.33
C ALA A 393 -9.51 -10.48 12.49
N THR A 394 -8.93 -9.33 12.14
CA THR A 394 -9.57 -8.35 11.26
C THR A 394 -9.83 -8.91 9.87
N ILE A 395 -8.85 -9.60 9.27
CA ILE A 395 -9.01 -10.23 7.95
C ILE A 395 -10.09 -11.32 7.99
N ALA A 396 -10.06 -12.17 9.02
CA ALA A 396 -11.06 -13.23 9.19
C ALA A 396 -12.47 -12.65 9.38
N PHE A 397 -12.60 -11.61 10.20
CA PHE A 397 -13.87 -10.91 10.42
C PHE A 397 -14.37 -10.23 9.14
N GLN A 398 -13.47 -9.54 8.40
CA GLN A 398 -13.79 -8.95 7.11
C GLN A 398 -14.28 -10.01 6.12
N ALA A 399 -13.60 -11.15 6.03
CA ALA A 399 -13.98 -12.22 5.11
C ALA A 399 -15.37 -12.77 5.43
N VAL A 400 -15.64 -13.09 6.70
CA VAL A 400 -16.96 -13.58 7.14
C VAL A 400 -18.05 -12.55 6.87
N LEU A 401 -17.78 -11.29 7.18
CA LEU A 401 -18.75 -10.21 6.98
C LEU A 401 -19.02 -9.95 5.48
N THR A 402 -17.95 -10.00 4.65
CA THR A 402 -18.09 -9.84 3.20
C THR A 402 -18.98 -10.93 2.61
N VAL A 403 -18.69 -12.21 2.93
CA VAL A 403 -19.51 -13.33 2.46
C VAL A 403 -20.95 -13.21 2.97
N GLY A 404 -21.12 -12.94 4.26
CA GLY A 404 -22.45 -12.78 4.86
C GLY A 404 -23.28 -11.68 4.20
N LEU A 405 -22.68 -10.50 3.95
CA LEU A 405 -23.40 -9.40 3.30
C LEU A 405 -23.69 -9.69 1.81
N ILE A 406 -22.79 -10.36 1.10
CA ILE A 406 -23.05 -10.76 -0.30
C ILE A 406 -24.20 -11.75 -0.38
N LEU A 407 -24.24 -12.76 0.51
CA LEU A 407 -25.34 -13.72 0.56
C LEU A 407 -26.68 -13.05 0.92
N LEU A 408 -26.69 -12.04 1.80
CA LEU A 408 -27.88 -11.25 2.08
C LEU A 408 -28.37 -10.47 0.86
N VAL A 409 -27.45 -9.92 0.06
CA VAL A 409 -27.81 -9.25 -1.21
C VAL A 409 -28.51 -10.22 -2.17
N ASP A 410 -28.02 -11.47 -2.24
CA ASP A 410 -28.62 -12.52 -3.07
C ASP A 410 -30.01 -12.95 -2.53
N GLU A 411 -30.15 -13.14 -1.22
CA GLU A 411 -31.40 -13.54 -0.59
C GLU A 411 -32.52 -12.51 -0.82
N PHE A 412 -32.19 -11.22 -0.76
CA PHE A 412 -33.14 -10.14 -1.02
C PHE A 412 -33.28 -9.78 -2.51
N ASN A 413 -32.63 -10.52 -3.41
CA ASN A 413 -32.63 -10.28 -4.85
C ASN A 413 -32.28 -8.84 -5.26
N TYR A 414 -31.33 -8.22 -4.55
CA TYR A 414 -30.81 -6.92 -4.96
C TYR A 414 -29.91 -7.04 -6.21
N PRO A 415 -29.83 -5.99 -7.05
CA PRO A 415 -28.97 -5.96 -8.23
C PRO A 415 -27.49 -6.21 -7.92
N GLU A 416 -26.76 -6.80 -8.86
CA GLU A 416 -25.32 -7.13 -8.74
C GLU A 416 -24.41 -5.99 -8.22
N PRO A 417 -24.59 -4.69 -8.57
CA PRO A 417 -23.78 -3.62 -8.01
C PRO A 417 -23.82 -3.51 -6.48
N TYR A 418 -24.88 -3.99 -5.84
CA TYR A 418 -24.99 -4.01 -4.39
C TYR A 418 -24.03 -4.99 -3.73
N LYS A 419 -23.59 -6.06 -4.43
CA LYS A 419 -22.56 -6.96 -3.92
C LYS A 419 -21.22 -6.25 -3.79
N ALA A 420 -20.87 -5.38 -4.75
CA ALA A 420 -19.70 -4.52 -4.66
C ALA A 420 -19.78 -3.55 -3.46
N ALA A 421 -20.95 -2.93 -3.24
CA ALA A 421 -21.18 -2.09 -2.07
C ALA A 421 -21.11 -2.88 -0.75
N ALA A 422 -21.64 -4.10 -0.72
CA ALA A 422 -21.60 -5.00 0.44
C ALA A 422 -20.16 -5.34 0.85
N ALA A 423 -19.30 -5.65 -0.12
CA ALA A 423 -17.88 -5.88 0.13
C ALA A 423 -17.18 -4.63 0.69
N ALA A 424 -17.50 -3.44 0.16
CA ALA A 424 -16.98 -2.17 0.66
C ALA A 424 -17.45 -1.85 2.09
N ILE A 425 -18.72 -2.11 2.40
CA ILE A 425 -19.28 -1.97 3.75
C ILE A 425 -18.57 -2.90 4.74
N ALA A 426 -18.38 -4.17 4.34
CA ALA A 426 -17.66 -5.14 5.17
C ALA A 426 -16.24 -4.66 5.50
N LEU A 427 -15.51 -4.16 4.50
CA LEU A 427 -14.19 -3.58 4.69
C LEU A 427 -14.23 -2.37 5.64
N MET A 428 -15.16 -1.45 5.45
CA MET A 428 -15.33 -0.26 6.29
C MET A 428 -15.56 -0.64 7.76
N ILE A 429 -16.46 -1.59 8.02
CA ILE A 429 -16.76 -2.04 9.39
C ILE A 429 -15.54 -2.74 9.99
N ALA A 430 -14.88 -3.63 9.25
CA ALA A 430 -13.71 -4.37 9.73
C ALA A 430 -12.54 -3.42 10.08
N LEU A 431 -12.24 -2.45 9.22
CA LEU A 431 -11.20 -1.46 9.46
C LEU A 431 -11.56 -0.49 10.59
N GLY A 432 -12.84 -0.11 10.71
CA GLY A 432 -13.32 0.70 11.83
C GLY A 432 -13.15 0.00 13.18
N LEU A 433 -13.52 -1.29 13.24
CA LEU A 433 -13.33 -2.11 14.43
C LEU A 433 -11.84 -2.29 14.75
N ALA A 434 -11.02 -2.57 13.75
CA ALA A 434 -9.56 -2.67 13.91
C ALA A 434 -8.95 -1.37 14.44
N SER A 435 -9.42 -0.21 13.94
CA SER A 435 -8.99 1.10 14.42
C SER A 435 -9.27 1.29 15.90
N LEU A 436 -10.47 0.95 16.34
CA LEU A 436 -10.87 1.04 17.74
C LEU A 436 -10.03 0.11 18.61
N VAL A 437 -9.89 -1.16 18.23
CA VAL A 437 -9.16 -2.18 19.01
C VAL A 437 -7.67 -1.82 19.11
N LYS A 438 -7.02 -1.41 18.00
CA LYS A 438 -5.60 -1.02 17.98
C LYS A 438 -5.34 0.25 18.80
N ALA A 439 -6.23 1.25 18.73
CA ALA A 439 -6.13 2.47 19.53
C ALA A 439 -6.26 2.20 21.03
N ILE A 440 -7.24 1.37 21.44
CA ILE A 440 -7.42 0.96 22.82
C ILE A 440 -6.21 0.18 23.32
N LEU A 441 -5.70 -0.78 22.55
CA LEU A 441 -4.53 -1.57 22.93
C LEU A 441 -3.31 -0.68 23.11
N LEU A 442 -3.05 0.22 22.15
CA LEU A 442 -1.92 1.14 22.23
C LEU A 442 -2.04 2.08 23.41
N GLY A 443 -3.23 2.66 23.64
CA GLY A 443 -3.49 3.52 24.79
C GLY A 443 -3.24 2.83 26.13
N ARG A 444 -3.65 1.55 26.27
CA ARG A 444 -3.37 0.75 27.48
C ARG A 444 -1.88 0.49 27.69
N ILE A 445 -1.12 0.27 26.59
CA ILE A 445 0.33 0.01 26.69
C ILE A 445 1.10 1.29 27.04
N LEU A 446 0.72 2.42 26.43
CA LEU A 446 1.37 3.70 26.67
C LEU A 446 0.93 4.37 27.99
N GLY A 447 -0.17 3.93 28.60
CA GLY A 447 -0.77 4.58 29.76
C GLY A 447 -1.45 5.92 29.46
N HIS A 448 -1.64 6.24 28.18
CA HIS A 448 -2.24 7.49 27.71
C HIS A 448 -3.24 7.21 26.59
N PRO A 449 -4.40 7.91 26.55
CA PRO A 449 -5.40 7.68 25.52
C PRO A 449 -4.86 8.05 24.14
N VAL A 450 -5.10 7.17 23.17
CA VAL A 450 -4.79 7.40 21.75
C VAL A 450 -6.09 7.68 21.03
N ASN A 451 -6.35 8.96 20.75
CA ASN A 451 -7.52 9.42 20.03
C ASN A 451 -7.10 10.53 19.05
N ASN A 452 -7.18 10.24 17.77
CA ASN A 452 -6.91 11.18 16.69
C ASN A 452 -8.19 11.84 16.12
N TRP A 453 -9.36 11.51 16.68
CA TRP A 453 -10.62 12.09 16.25
C TRP A 453 -10.81 13.48 16.81
N ARG A 454 -11.08 14.45 15.95
CA ARG A 454 -11.50 15.80 16.32
C ARG A 454 -12.82 16.13 15.62
N TRP A 455 -13.78 16.66 16.36
CA TRP A 455 -15.09 17.05 15.81
C TRP A 455 -14.99 18.07 14.67
N ALA A 456 -13.87 18.76 14.54
CA ALA A 456 -13.59 19.64 13.42
C ALA A 456 -13.72 18.95 12.05
N VAL A 457 -13.45 17.64 11.94
CA VAL A 457 -13.65 16.86 10.70
C VAL A 457 -15.13 16.82 10.31
N VAL A 458 -16.02 16.60 11.28
CA VAL A 458 -17.48 16.59 11.06
C VAL A 458 -17.99 17.98 10.69
N TRP A 459 -17.54 18.99 11.41
CA TRP A 459 -17.92 20.38 11.09
C TRP A 459 -17.40 20.85 9.73
N ALA A 460 -16.28 20.31 9.26
CA ALA A 460 -15.74 20.59 7.94
C ALA A 460 -16.49 19.81 6.83
N ALA A 461 -16.99 18.62 7.15
CA ALA A 461 -17.74 17.81 6.20
C ALA A 461 -19.08 18.48 5.82
N ALA A 462 -19.76 19.14 6.75
CA ALA A 462 -21.07 19.75 6.49
C ALA A 462 -21.05 20.77 5.33
N PRO A 463 -20.22 21.83 5.31
CA PRO A 463 -20.17 22.75 4.19
C PRO A 463 -19.64 22.10 2.91
N ALA A 464 -18.72 21.14 3.00
CA ALA A 464 -18.23 20.39 1.86
C ALA A 464 -19.35 19.60 1.17
N VAL A 465 -20.23 18.94 1.94
CA VAL A 465 -21.40 18.21 1.41
C VAL A 465 -22.41 19.17 0.81
N VAL A 466 -22.68 20.32 1.44
CA VAL A 466 -23.59 21.35 0.89
C VAL A 466 -23.09 21.86 -0.46
N VAL A 467 -21.80 22.24 -0.54
CA VAL A 467 -21.16 22.65 -1.79
C VAL A 467 -21.23 21.52 -2.82
N GLY A 468 -20.89 20.29 -2.39
CA GLY A 468 -20.94 19.11 -3.24
C GLY A 468 -22.32 18.86 -3.82
N TYR A 469 -23.39 18.94 -3.01
CA TYR A 469 -24.75 18.79 -3.48
C TYR A 469 -25.15 19.86 -4.50
N GLY A 470 -24.64 21.07 -4.36
CA GLY A 470 -24.82 22.11 -5.38
C GLY A 470 -24.09 21.80 -6.68
N VAL A 471 -22.90 21.21 -6.57
CA VAL A 471 -22.04 20.87 -7.71
C VAL A 471 -22.59 19.69 -8.50
N THR A 472 -23.20 18.68 -7.87
CA THR A 472 -23.79 17.51 -8.57
C THR A 472 -24.97 17.86 -9.49
N ARG A 473 -25.38 19.11 -9.55
CA ARG A 473 -26.37 19.62 -10.52
C ARG A 473 -25.75 20.20 -11.79
N LEU A 474 -24.41 20.27 -11.85
CA LEU A 474 -23.67 20.72 -13.00
C LEU A 474 -23.43 19.57 -13.98
N PRO A 475 -23.06 19.85 -15.24
CA PRO A 475 -22.58 18.81 -16.15
C PRO A 475 -21.36 18.09 -15.58
N GLU A 476 -21.20 16.79 -15.84
CA GLU A 476 -20.13 15.92 -15.29
C GLU A 476 -18.73 16.55 -15.38
N TRP A 477 -18.37 17.16 -16.50
CA TRP A 477 -17.07 17.79 -16.68
C TRP A 477 -16.85 19.00 -15.73
N ALA A 478 -17.91 19.78 -15.48
CA ALA A 478 -17.86 20.94 -14.58
C ALA A 478 -17.85 20.49 -13.11
N GLU A 479 -18.55 19.40 -12.82
CA GLU A 479 -18.53 18.75 -11.52
C GLU A 479 -17.10 18.30 -11.14
N LEU A 480 -16.37 17.71 -12.07
CA LEU A 480 -15.00 17.27 -11.85
C LEU A 480 -14.00 18.43 -11.78
N VAL A 481 -14.07 19.39 -12.72
CA VAL A 481 -13.08 20.48 -12.84
C VAL A 481 -13.27 21.54 -11.76
N PHE A 482 -14.50 21.91 -11.44
CA PHE A 482 -14.82 22.96 -10.45
C PHE A 482 -15.31 22.41 -9.13
N GLY A 483 -16.06 21.30 -9.15
CA GLY A 483 -16.67 20.73 -7.96
C GLY A 483 -15.65 20.13 -7.01
N ILE A 484 -14.74 19.30 -7.49
CA ILE A 484 -13.68 18.71 -6.65
C ILE A 484 -12.87 19.79 -5.94
N PRO A 485 -12.32 20.83 -6.63
CA PRO A 485 -11.65 21.93 -5.95
C PRO A 485 -12.54 22.72 -4.99
N ALA A 486 -13.80 22.97 -5.33
CA ALA A 486 -14.72 23.71 -4.47
C ALA A 486 -15.01 22.95 -3.16
N ILE A 487 -15.23 21.63 -3.23
CA ILE A 487 -15.41 20.76 -2.05
C ILE A 487 -14.16 20.78 -1.18
N LEU A 488 -12.97 20.62 -1.79
CA LEU A 488 -11.69 20.66 -1.06
C LEU A 488 -11.44 22.01 -0.40
N LEU A 489 -11.77 23.12 -1.06
CA LEU A 489 -11.64 24.46 -0.49
C LEU A 489 -12.60 24.69 0.66
N ALA A 490 -13.88 24.30 0.51
CA ALA A 490 -14.87 24.42 1.57
C ALA A 490 -14.49 23.59 2.81
N TYR A 491 -14.07 22.33 2.60
CA TYR A 491 -13.57 21.45 3.65
C TYR A 491 -12.30 22.02 4.30
N GLY A 492 -11.30 22.34 3.48
CA GLY A 492 -9.98 22.80 3.93
C GLY A 492 -10.06 24.10 4.71
N TRP A 493 -10.94 25.01 4.33
CA TRP A 493 -11.17 26.27 5.07
C TRP A 493 -11.59 26.04 6.52
N VAL A 494 -12.52 25.12 6.76
CA VAL A 494 -13.00 24.81 8.12
C VAL A 494 -11.93 24.07 8.91
N ILE A 495 -11.26 23.07 8.30
CA ILE A 495 -10.14 22.36 8.95
C ILE A 495 -9.03 23.33 9.34
N TRP A 496 -8.66 24.25 8.44
CA TRP A 496 -7.63 25.25 8.71
C TRP A 496 -7.99 26.17 9.88
N ARG A 497 -9.26 26.60 9.98
CA ARG A 497 -9.71 27.52 11.03
C ARG A 497 -10.02 26.82 12.35
N LYS A 498 -10.66 25.65 12.34
CA LYS A 498 -11.21 25.00 13.53
C LYS A 498 -10.49 23.69 13.90
N GLY A 499 -9.82 23.05 12.95
CA GLY A 499 -9.18 21.74 13.13
C GLY A 499 -7.70 21.82 13.46
N PHE A 500 -6.98 22.69 12.77
CA PHE A 500 -5.54 22.84 12.94
C PHE A 500 -5.19 23.89 14.00
N GLY A 501 -4.54 23.41 15.07
CA GLY A 501 -3.88 24.27 16.06
C GLY A 501 -2.56 24.85 15.50
N PRO A 502 -1.88 25.70 16.29
CA PRO A 502 -0.56 26.26 15.93
C PRO A 502 0.47 25.16 15.61
N GLU A 503 0.47 24.07 16.39
CA GLU A 503 1.34 22.91 16.24
C GLU A 503 1.06 22.13 14.94
N ASP A 504 -0.19 22.05 14.51
CA ASP A 504 -0.56 21.32 13.28
C ASP A 504 -0.17 22.13 12.03
N ARG A 505 -0.10 23.47 12.11
CA ARG A 505 0.25 24.35 10.99
C ARG A 505 1.70 24.23 10.55
N VAL A 506 2.56 23.60 11.36
CA VAL A 506 3.95 23.26 11.00
C VAL A 506 3.98 22.38 9.74
N LEU A 507 2.94 21.56 9.50
CA LEU A 507 2.81 20.74 8.28
C LEU A 507 2.93 21.58 6.99
N PHE A 508 2.53 22.84 7.01
CA PHE A 508 2.49 23.76 5.85
C PHE A 508 3.60 24.80 5.84
N ARG A 509 4.42 24.92 6.90
CA ARG A 509 5.57 25.85 6.93
C ARG A 509 6.68 25.33 6.01
N ARG A 510 7.14 26.19 5.11
CA ARG A 510 8.16 25.85 4.10
C ARG A 510 9.60 25.80 4.64
N ASN A 511 9.89 26.59 5.66
CA ASN A 511 11.16 26.65 6.39
C ASN A 511 10.87 26.89 7.88
N VAL A 512 11.16 25.92 8.71
CA VAL A 512 11.49 26.19 10.10
C VAL A 512 13.01 26.43 10.07
N ALA A 513 13.42 27.70 9.90
CA ALA A 513 14.75 28.09 10.31
C ALA A 513 14.83 27.82 11.82
N PRO A 514 15.89 27.21 12.36
CA PRO A 514 16.12 27.26 13.78
C PRO A 514 16.19 28.75 14.13
N ASP A 515 15.27 29.22 14.96
CA ASP A 515 15.34 30.56 15.49
C ASP A 515 16.72 30.70 16.15
N ALA A 516 17.51 31.60 15.59
CA ALA A 516 18.77 32.04 16.17
C ALA A 516 18.42 32.79 17.47
N GLU A 517 18.75 32.22 18.61
CA GLU A 517 19.07 32.89 19.85
C GLU A 517 20.42 32.37 20.38
#